data_ec986341d770ea0577ec7ce96df50a5a
#
_entry.id   ec986341d770ea0577ec7ce96df50a5a
#
_cell.length_a   1.000
_cell.length_b   1.000
_cell.length_c   1.000
_cell.angle_alpha   90.00
_cell.angle_beta   90.00
_cell.angle_gamma   90.00
#
_symmetry.space_group_name_H-M   'P 1'
#
loop_
_entity.id
_entity.type
_entity.pdbx_description
1 polymer ?
#
loop_
_entity_poly.entity_id
_entity_poly.type
_entity_poly.pdbx_seq_one_letter_code
_entity_poly.pdbx_strand_id
1 'polypeptide(L)'
;MPYLFSKSVHHALLFRRPVVRLAMTAPLFLLAACTSVPLPPWVPELPRPVSRTNTFPTPVPVEPAVVVQTMPVAPPAPVAVSPVEDPLPYSPAVAARFPAPTVVYSTPGLQANRTNFTTQDELHAWLRDQVAALSRSAGVKAALLPIGASQQGRALEALVLTRGSGTDHASLLTTGRPTVLLFAQQRGDEPAGSEGLLVLARELAQGLLQPLLERINVVIVPRLNPDGASRGEALAAGGQDIAQDHLRLDTPEAQALARLVRDYQPMVVVSAGEYRLSGAYPQKFGGVQKFDALMQYATTPNLPEFLTRAGEEWYRRPLLASLKGQGLSIEWSHSASSDASDRTVSMEGPEPVNSRNAEGLKNAVSVAIDSRGAGLGRLHIQRRVHTQVTAITSVLGSTAQRARELSQLRPYLEKEVAGLACKGQVVVLAANTPAQYDLQLLDPTTGADKTIAVDWDSALALRTVSSRIRPCGYWLSGSSTPAVERLRLHGVKVLEVIEPSALLGDLYREAPRPAIAQSGRLARQGVAAGPDVALVRGVVDAPAKSFYVPLSQPLANLVVAALEPDAPGSYLASRLLKGLGDVARVMAEPTVKTQELP
;
A
#
# COMPACT_ATOMS: atom_id res chain seq x y z
N MET A 1 11.05 30.59 -70.89
CA MET A 1 10.42 31.02 -72.18
C MET A 1 9.09 30.33 -72.27
N PRO A 2 8.12 31.05 -72.88
CA PRO A 2 7.26 32.02 -72.19
C PRO A 2 5.77 31.82 -72.57
N TYR A 3 4.99 32.78 -72.11
CA TYR A 3 3.75 33.41 -72.61
C TYR A 3 2.44 32.78 -72.08
N LEU A 4 1.51 33.54 -71.65
CA LEU A 4 1.04 34.89 -71.48
C LEU A 4 -0.50 34.89 -71.60
N PHE A 5 -1.14 35.68 -70.74
CA PHE A 5 -2.31 36.54 -70.89
C PHE A 5 -3.63 35.98 -71.50
N SER A 6 -4.80 36.34 -70.92
CA SER A 6 -5.49 37.65 -70.99
C SER A 6 -6.83 37.54 -70.23
N LYS A 7 -7.19 38.40 -69.28
CA LYS A 7 -8.11 39.56 -69.33
C LYS A 7 -9.39 39.37 -70.16
N SER A 8 -10.61 39.56 -69.68
CA SER A 8 -11.36 40.80 -69.42
C SER A 8 -12.86 40.50 -69.28
N VAL A 9 -13.55 41.09 -68.39
CA VAL A 9 -14.31 42.35 -68.26
C VAL A 9 -15.84 42.24 -68.51
N HIS A 10 -16.58 42.61 -67.45
CA HIS A 10 -17.88 43.27 -67.34
C HIS A 10 -19.15 42.74 -68.08
N HIS A 11 -20.21 42.53 -67.26
CA HIS A 11 -21.34 43.53 -67.25
C HIS A 11 -22.33 43.25 -66.12
N ALA A 12 -22.71 44.30 -65.42
CA ALA A 12 -23.76 44.39 -64.43
C ALA A 12 -25.14 44.51 -65.14
N LEU A 13 -26.16 43.92 -64.54
CA LEU A 13 -27.52 44.40 -64.67
C LEU A 13 -28.36 44.09 -63.43
N LEU A 14 -28.88 45.14 -62.86
CA LEU A 14 -29.86 45.24 -61.80
C LEU A 14 -31.21 44.64 -62.20
N PHE A 15 -31.86 43.89 -61.30
CA PHE A 15 -33.33 43.88 -61.20
C PHE A 15 -33.82 43.67 -59.78
N ARG A 16 -34.90 44.35 -59.45
CA ARG A 16 -35.53 44.61 -58.17
C ARG A 16 -36.32 43.42 -57.65
N ARG A 17 -36.45 43.43 -56.34
CA ARG A 17 -37.22 42.62 -55.31
C ARG A 17 -38.64 42.22 -55.74
N PRO A 18 -39.22 41.14 -55.10
CA PRO A 18 -39.94 41.38 -53.82
C PRO A 18 -39.69 40.37 -52.76
N VAL A 19 -40.01 40.85 -51.52
CA VAL A 19 -39.94 40.20 -50.23
C VAL A 19 -41.04 39.13 -50.13
N VAL A 20 -40.66 37.88 -49.80
CA VAL A 20 -41.57 36.89 -49.19
C VAL A 20 -40.94 36.45 -47.90
N ARG A 21 -41.61 36.80 -46.78
CA ARG A 21 -41.26 36.29 -45.44
C ARG A 21 -41.74 34.85 -45.37
N LEU A 22 -40.82 33.89 -45.26
CA LEU A 22 -41.10 32.54 -44.83
C LEU A 22 -40.47 32.35 -43.47
N ALA A 23 -41.28 32.17 -42.43
CA ALA A 23 -40.85 31.83 -41.10
C ALA A 23 -40.33 30.39 -41.11
N MET A 24 -39.03 30.19 -40.98
CA MET A 24 -38.45 28.89 -40.68
C MET A 24 -38.23 28.80 -39.16
N THR A 25 -39.02 27.98 -38.50
CA THR A 25 -38.77 27.50 -37.16
C THR A 25 -37.57 26.54 -37.18
N ALA A 26 -36.44 27.02 -36.72
CA ALA A 26 -35.27 26.16 -36.43
C ALA A 26 -35.50 25.43 -35.10
N PRO A 27 -35.30 24.11 -35.02
CA PRO A 27 -35.25 23.44 -33.74
C PRO A 27 -33.98 23.83 -33.02
N LEU A 28 -34.10 24.42 -31.83
CA LEU A 28 -33.03 24.62 -30.89
C LEU A 28 -32.55 23.22 -30.43
N PHE A 29 -31.44 22.75 -30.96
CA PHE A 29 -30.65 21.70 -30.31
C PHE A 29 -30.02 22.32 -29.06
N LEU A 30 -30.60 22.01 -27.89
CA LEU A 30 -29.96 22.20 -26.60
C LEU A 30 -28.75 21.25 -26.54
N LEU A 31 -27.57 21.76 -26.90
CA LEU A 31 -26.30 21.21 -26.47
C LEU A 31 -26.26 21.38 -24.96
N ALA A 32 -26.62 20.31 -24.22
CA ALA A 32 -26.29 20.17 -22.83
C ALA A 32 -24.77 20.09 -22.73
N ALA A 33 -24.11 21.23 -22.62
CA ALA A 33 -22.75 21.31 -22.18
C ALA A 33 -22.74 20.76 -20.74
N CYS A 34 -22.17 19.57 -20.55
CA CYS A 34 -21.80 19.10 -19.23
C CYS A 34 -20.75 20.08 -18.69
N THR A 35 -21.21 21.12 -17.99
CA THR A 35 -20.33 21.92 -17.16
C THR A 35 -19.84 21.01 -16.06
N SER A 36 -18.62 20.52 -16.18
CA SER A 36 -17.91 19.92 -15.07
C SER A 36 -17.78 21.00 -14.00
N VAL A 37 -18.59 20.90 -12.95
CA VAL A 37 -18.41 21.73 -11.76
C VAL A 37 -17.04 21.36 -11.21
N PRO A 38 -16.09 22.32 -11.12
CA PRO A 38 -14.81 22.04 -10.50
C PRO A 38 -15.07 21.67 -9.04
N LEU A 39 -14.67 20.46 -8.66
CA LEU A 39 -14.72 20.04 -7.26
C LEU A 39 -13.84 21.02 -6.44
N PRO A 40 -14.29 21.46 -5.27
CA PRO A 40 -13.49 22.30 -4.40
C PRO A 40 -12.16 21.61 -4.10
N PRO A 41 -11.07 22.36 -3.90
CA PRO A 41 -9.77 21.78 -3.58
C PRO A 41 -9.92 20.91 -2.32
N TRP A 42 -9.46 19.67 -2.43
CA TRP A 42 -9.50 18.73 -1.31
C TRP A 42 -8.47 19.15 -0.27
N VAL A 43 -8.93 19.44 0.94
CA VAL A 43 -8.09 19.62 2.11
C VAL A 43 -8.21 18.35 2.95
N PRO A 44 -7.09 17.65 3.29
CA PRO A 44 -7.14 16.55 4.23
C PRO A 44 -7.86 16.98 5.49
N GLU A 45 -8.92 16.26 5.89
CA GLU A 45 -9.55 16.51 7.18
C GLU A 45 -8.54 16.16 8.27
N LEU A 46 -7.91 17.16 8.83
CA LEU A 46 -7.18 17.01 10.09
C LEU A 46 -8.18 16.51 11.14
N PRO A 47 -7.77 15.65 12.07
CA PRO A 47 -8.65 15.20 13.15
C PRO A 47 -9.25 16.43 13.84
N ARG A 48 -10.57 16.53 13.81
CA ARG A 48 -11.28 17.65 14.46
C ARG A 48 -11.20 17.50 15.98
N PRO A 49 -10.94 18.56 16.73
CA PRO A 49 -11.13 18.52 18.17
C PRO A 49 -12.61 18.20 18.46
N VAL A 50 -12.84 17.14 19.22
CA VAL A 50 -14.18 16.69 19.57
C VAL A 50 -14.75 17.67 20.60
N SER A 51 -15.67 18.53 20.17
CA SER A 51 -16.48 19.34 21.10
C SER A 51 -17.38 18.42 21.91
N ARG A 52 -17.23 18.47 23.22
CA ARG A 52 -18.00 17.67 24.18
C ARG A 52 -19.45 18.15 24.24
N THR A 53 -20.39 17.30 23.86
CA THR A 53 -21.72 17.30 24.46
C THR A 53 -22.02 15.89 24.94
N ASN A 54 -21.92 15.71 26.25
CA ASN A 54 -22.33 14.49 26.93
C ASN A 54 -23.86 14.40 26.91
N THR A 55 -24.40 13.44 26.17
CA THR A 55 -25.75 12.91 26.42
C THR A 55 -25.68 11.41 26.41
N PHE A 56 -25.78 10.80 27.58
CA PHE A 56 -25.91 9.36 27.75
C PHE A 56 -27.34 8.95 27.44
N PRO A 57 -27.58 7.90 26.64
CA PRO A 57 -28.90 7.29 26.53
C PRO A 57 -29.16 6.40 27.75
N THR A 58 -30.36 6.50 28.28
CA THR A 58 -30.91 5.71 29.38
C THR A 58 -30.97 4.22 29.01
N PRO A 59 -30.67 3.28 29.93
CA PRO A 59 -30.73 1.86 29.63
C PRO A 59 -32.19 1.35 29.49
N VAL A 60 -32.38 0.52 28.46
CA VAL A 60 -33.63 -0.20 28.19
C VAL A 60 -33.66 -1.43 29.10
N PRO A 61 -34.82 -1.78 29.71
CA PRO A 61 -34.96 -2.95 30.58
C PRO A 61 -34.81 -4.26 29.78
N VAL A 62 -34.03 -5.20 30.33
CA VAL A 62 -33.88 -6.56 29.80
C VAL A 62 -34.99 -7.45 30.39
N GLU A 63 -35.77 -8.11 29.55
CA GLU A 63 -36.74 -9.14 29.96
C GLU A 63 -36.00 -10.42 30.46
N PRO A 64 -36.59 -11.15 31.43
CA PRO A 64 -35.92 -12.29 32.04
C PRO A 64 -35.91 -13.54 31.16
N ALA A 65 -34.73 -14.19 31.13
CA ALA A 65 -34.49 -15.42 30.40
C ALA A 65 -35.30 -16.61 30.92
N VAL A 66 -35.82 -17.42 30.02
CA VAL A 66 -36.53 -18.69 30.27
C VAL A 66 -35.53 -19.72 30.80
N VAL A 67 -35.86 -20.29 31.97
CA VAL A 67 -35.08 -21.36 32.61
C VAL A 67 -35.40 -22.68 31.90
N VAL A 68 -34.36 -23.27 31.27
CA VAL A 68 -34.42 -24.65 30.76
C VAL A 68 -33.89 -25.59 31.85
N GLN A 69 -34.67 -26.59 32.22
CA GLN A 69 -34.33 -27.60 33.20
C GLN A 69 -33.17 -28.48 32.70
N THR A 70 -32.14 -28.61 33.52
CA THR A 70 -30.95 -29.44 33.25
C THR A 70 -31.18 -30.90 33.69
N MET A 71 -30.84 -31.83 32.80
CA MET A 71 -30.70 -33.26 33.12
C MET A 71 -29.34 -33.52 33.86
N PRO A 72 -29.24 -34.59 34.63
CA PRO A 72 -28.11 -34.82 35.52
C PRO A 72 -26.80 -35.09 34.76
N VAL A 73 -25.75 -34.38 35.18
CA VAL A 73 -24.37 -34.45 34.65
C VAL A 73 -23.62 -35.66 35.21
N ALA A 74 -22.94 -36.38 34.31
CA ALA A 74 -21.96 -37.42 34.66
C ALA A 74 -20.73 -36.83 35.39
N PRO A 75 -19.99 -37.60 36.20
CA PRO A 75 -18.85 -37.09 36.96
C PRO A 75 -17.73 -36.58 36.06
N PRO A 76 -17.02 -35.53 36.48
CA PRO A 76 -16.00 -34.88 35.64
C PRO A 76 -14.80 -35.78 35.36
N ALA A 77 -14.40 -35.82 34.10
CA ALA A 77 -13.13 -36.38 33.66
C ALA A 77 -11.96 -35.58 34.27
N PRO A 78 -10.76 -36.17 34.43
CA PRO A 78 -9.63 -35.48 35.04
C PRO A 78 -9.28 -34.20 34.31
N VAL A 79 -9.17 -33.12 35.08
CA VAL A 79 -8.82 -31.78 34.57
C VAL A 79 -7.43 -31.86 33.93
N ALA A 80 -7.39 -31.72 32.60
CA ALA A 80 -6.14 -31.50 31.91
C ALA A 80 -5.54 -30.20 32.45
N VAL A 81 -4.31 -30.28 32.94
CA VAL A 81 -3.54 -29.10 33.36
C VAL A 81 -3.43 -28.17 32.15
N SER A 82 -4.09 -27.02 32.25
CA SER A 82 -3.96 -25.97 31.22
C SER A 82 -2.48 -25.61 31.07
N PRO A 83 -1.98 -25.45 29.84
CA PRO A 83 -0.62 -24.96 29.66
C PRO A 83 -0.50 -23.62 30.40
N VAL A 84 0.61 -23.42 31.10
CA VAL A 84 0.93 -22.15 31.77
C VAL A 84 0.80 -21.04 30.73
N GLU A 85 -0.25 -20.26 30.85
CA GLU A 85 -0.41 -19.07 29.99
C GLU A 85 0.73 -18.11 30.33
N ASP A 86 1.44 -17.63 29.29
CA ASP A 86 2.41 -16.56 29.46
C ASP A 86 1.75 -15.40 30.21
N PRO A 87 2.44 -14.76 31.15
CA PRO A 87 1.86 -13.67 31.93
C PRO A 87 1.37 -12.58 31.00
N LEU A 88 0.12 -12.13 31.20
CA LEU A 88 -0.49 -11.07 30.41
C LEU A 88 0.43 -9.84 30.39
N PRO A 89 0.71 -9.24 29.23
CA PRO A 89 1.56 -8.04 29.13
C PRO A 89 0.87 -6.79 29.71
N TYR A 90 -0.34 -6.93 30.23
CA TYR A 90 -1.16 -5.89 30.85
C TYR A 90 -2.19 -6.53 31.82
N SER A 91 -2.86 -5.67 32.62
CA SER A 91 -3.80 -6.12 33.64
C SER A 91 -5.00 -6.90 33.07
N PRO A 92 -5.66 -7.75 33.86
CA PRO A 92 -6.90 -8.43 33.48
C PRO A 92 -8.00 -7.44 33.06
N ALA A 93 -8.04 -6.25 33.65
CA ALA A 93 -8.99 -5.19 33.27
C ALA A 93 -8.76 -4.67 31.85
N VAL A 94 -7.51 -4.53 31.43
CA VAL A 94 -7.17 -4.21 30.03
C VAL A 94 -7.50 -5.39 29.11
N ALA A 95 -7.19 -6.64 29.52
CA ALA A 95 -7.54 -7.83 28.75
C ALA A 95 -9.04 -7.95 28.47
N ALA A 96 -9.88 -7.61 29.45
CA ALA A 96 -11.34 -7.64 29.33
C ALA A 96 -11.90 -6.66 28.27
N ARG A 97 -11.11 -5.66 27.83
CA ARG A 97 -11.49 -4.74 26.75
C ARG A 97 -11.46 -5.40 25.37
N PHE A 98 -10.84 -6.58 25.26
CA PHE A 98 -10.65 -7.30 23.99
C PHE A 98 -11.33 -8.70 24.05
N PRO A 99 -12.67 -8.78 24.25
CA PRO A 99 -13.37 -10.06 24.29
C PRO A 99 -13.23 -10.81 22.96
N ALA A 100 -13.32 -12.14 23.03
CA ALA A 100 -13.38 -12.95 21.82
C ALA A 100 -14.62 -12.58 20.99
N PRO A 101 -14.53 -12.61 19.65
CA PRO A 101 -15.70 -12.39 18.79
C PRO A 101 -16.69 -13.55 18.93
N THR A 102 -17.95 -13.30 18.58
CA THR A 102 -18.98 -14.36 18.53
C THR A 102 -18.74 -15.35 17.40
N VAL A 103 -18.03 -14.93 16.34
CA VAL A 103 -17.62 -15.78 15.21
C VAL A 103 -16.34 -16.51 15.55
N VAL A 104 -16.33 -17.83 15.42
CA VAL A 104 -15.13 -18.67 15.59
C VAL A 104 -14.56 -19.02 14.23
N TYR A 105 -13.34 -18.60 14.00
CA TYR A 105 -12.60 -18.92 12.77
C TYR A 105 -11.86 -20.25 12.93
N SER A 106 -11.86 -21.02 11.84
CA SER A 106 -11.21 -22.34 11.80
C SER A 106 -10.21 -22.37 10.65
N THR A 107 -8.94 -22.34 11.01
CA THR A 107 -7.77 -22.67 10.16
C THR A 107 -6.96 -23.74 10.89
N PRO A 108 -5.95 -24.36 10.27
CA PRO A 108 -5.11 -25.32 10.98
C PRO A 108 -4.53 -24.74 12.28
N GLY A 109 -4.04 -23.50 12.25
CA GLY A 109 -3.45 -22.84 13.43
C GLY A 109 -4.45 -22.35 14.47
N LEU A 110 -5.73 -22.25 14.15
CA LEU A 110 -6.78 -21.78 15.07
C LEU A 110 -7.59 -22.90 15.74
N GLN A 111 -7.25 -24.16 15.47
CA GLN A 111 -7.89 -25.30 16.14
C GLN A 111 -7.70 -25.22 17.65
N ALA A 112 -8.68 -25.76 18.39
CA ALA A 112 -8.61 -25.84 19.85
C ALA A 112 -7.36 -26.65 20.30
N ASN A 113 -6.79 -26.25 21.42
CA ASN A 113 -5.64 -26.92 22.05
C ASN A 113 -4.32 -26.92 21.24
N ARG A 114 -4.22 -26.09 20.20
CA ARG A 114 -2.94 -25.89 19.49
C ARG A 114 -2.08 -24.84 20.19
N THR A 115 -0.79 -25.15 20.26
CA THR A 115 0.25 -24.20 20.73
C THR A 115 0.85 -23.42 19.57
N ASN A 116 1.00 -24.05 18.40
CA ASN A 116 1.59 -23.44 17.21
C ASN A 116 0.51 -22.90 16.26
N PHE A 117 0.84 -21.84 15.53
CA PHE A 117 0.05 -21.39 14.40
C PHE A 117 0.18 -22.34 13.20
N THR A 118 -0.54 -22.06 12.13
CA THR A 118 -0.48 -22.84 10.87
C THR A 118 0.97 -22.97 10.41
N THR A 119 1.48 -24.19 10.27
CA THR A 119 2.82 -24.46 9.71
C THR A 119 2.86 -24.20 8.20
N GLN A 120 4.06 -24.22 7.59
CA GLN A 120 4.18 -24.00 6.13
C GLN A 120 3.50 -25.12 5.35
N ASP A 121 3.66 -26.37 5.77
CA ASP A 121 3.04 -27.53 5.10
C ASP A 121 1.52 -27.53 5.24
N GLU A 122 0.98 -27.17 6.40
CA GLU A 122 -0.45 -27.02 6.64
C GLU A 122 -1.04 -25.88 5.79
N LEU A 123 -0.31 -24.75 5.69
CA LEU A 123 -0.71 -23.62 4.85
C LEU A 123 -0.80 -24.05 3.38
N HIS A 124 0.23 -24.75 2.88
CA HIS A 124 0.26 -25.28 1.54
C HIS A 124 -0.91 -26.26 1.27
N ALA A 125 -1.13 -27.22 2.19
CA ALA A 125 -2.25 -28.16 2.10
C ALA A 125 -3.60 -27.44 2.09
N TRP A 126 -3.80 -26.47 2.99
CA TRP A 126 -5.01 -25.67 3.07
C TRP A 126 -5.33 -24.94 1.75
N LEU A 127 -4.33 -24.29 1.15
CA LEU A 127 -4.50 -23.57 -0.13
C LEU A 127 -4.82 -24.52 -1.27
N ARG A 128 -4.18 -25.69 -1.34
CA ARG A 128 -4.48 -26.72 -2.34
C ARG A 128 -5.90 -27.24 -2.21
N ASP A 129 -6.39 -27.41 -0.99
CA ASP A 129 -7.77 -27.83 -0.75
C ASP A 129 -8.77 -26.79 -1.27
N GLN A 130 -8.48 -25.48 -1.14
CA GLN A 130 -9.33 -24.43 -1.71
C GLN A 130 -9.33 -24.50 -3.25
N VAL A 131 -8.18 -24.70 -3.89
CA VAL A 131 -8.09 -24.90 -5.34
C VAL A 131 -8.90 -26.12 -5.79
N ALA A 132 -8.75 -27.26 -5.09
CA ALA A 132 -9.48 -28.49 -5.39
C ALA A 132 -11.01 -28.36 -5.20
N ALA A 133 -11.44 -27.62 -4.19
CA ALA A 133 -12.86 -27.35 -3.96
C ALA A 133 -13.47 -26.51 -5.10
N LEU A 134 -12.73 -25.49 -5.57
CA LEU A 134 -13.16 -24.63 -6.66
C LEU A 134 -13.18 -25.30 -8.01
N SER A 135 -12.30 -26.26 -8.25
CA SER A 135 -12.29 -27.04 -9.50
C SER A 135 -13.60 -27.79 -9.73
N ARG A 136 -14.40 -27.97 -8.67
CA ARG A 136 -15.75 -28.58 -8.70
C ARG A 136 -16.87 -27.56 -8.86
N SER A 137 -16.57 -26.26 -8.72
CA SER A 137 -17.55 -25.16 -8.84
C SER A 137 -17.50 -24.53 -10.22
N ALA A 138 -18.63 -24.47 -10.91
CA ALA A 138 -18.70 -23.85 -12.23
C ALA A 138 -18.40 -22.35 -12.16
N GLY A 139 -17.53 -21.87 -13.05
CA GLY A 139 -17.34 -20.44 -13.31
C GLY A 139 -16.29 -19.71 -12.46
N VAL A 140 -15.66 -20.33 -11.46
CA VAL A 140 -14.50 -19.78 -10.76
C VAL A 140 -13.24 -20.55 -11.16
N LYS A 141 -12.16 -19.83 -11.42
CA LYS A 141 -10.83 -20.39 -11.67
C LYS A 141 -9.94 -20.10 -10.47
N ALA A 142 -9.17 -21.09 -10.06
CA ALA A 142 -8.18 -20.93 -9.00
C ALA A 142 -6.88 -21.66 -9.38
N ALA A 143 -5.76 -21.08 -8.98
CA ALA A 143 -4.45 -21.72 -9.06
C ALA A 143 -3.60 -21.34 -7.85
N LEU A 144 -2.80 -22.28 -7.39
CA LEU A 144 -1.73 -22.03 -6.45
C LEU A 144 -0.43 -21.91 -7.24
N LEU A 145 0.17 -20.74 -7.24
CA LEU A 145 1.35 -20.40 -8.03
C LEU A 145 2.59 -20.36 -7.13
N PRO A 146 3.67 -21.08 -7.47
CA PRO A 146 4.97 -20.86 -6.87
C PRO A 146 5.51 -19.51 -7.37
N ILE A 147 5.75 -18.57 -6.45
CA ILE A 147 6.28 -17.22 -6.79
C ILE A 147 7.76 -17.08 -6.47
N GLY A 148 8.34 -18.06 -5.76
CA GLY A 148 9.75 -18.08 -5.40
C GLY A 148 10.01 -18.96 -4.17
N ALA A 149 11.16 -18.74 -3.56
CA ALA A 149 11.54 -19.37 -2.31
C ALA A 149 12.15 -18.35 -1.35
N SER A 150 12.03 -18.62 -0.04
CA SER A 150 12.67 -17.83 1.00
C SER A 150 14.19 -18.03 1.03
N GLN A 151 14.90 -17.27 1.86
CA GLN A 151 16.34 -17.40 2.05
C GLN A 151 16.77 -18.82 2.46
N GLN A 152 15.92 -19.58 3.16
CA GLN A 152 16.16 -20.98 3.54
C GLN A 152 15.51 -21.98 2.58
N GLY A 153 15.06 -21.56 1.41
CA GLY A 153 14.52 -22.43 0.37
C GLY A 153 13.06 -22.87 0.60
N ARG A 154 12.32 -22.30 1.55
CA ARG A 154 10.90 -22.60 1.74
C ARG A 154 10.08 -21.95 0.64
N ALA A 155 9.12 -22.71 0.07
CA ALA A 155 8.27 -22.23 -1.01
C ALA A 155 7.46 -21.00 -0.61
N LEU A 156 7.44 -20.01 -1.50
CA LEU A 156 6.53 -18.86 -1.46
C LEU A 156 5.45 -19.07 -2.51
N GLU A 157 4.19 -18.94 -2.10
CA GLU A 157 3.06 -19.29 -2.94
C GLU A 157 2.00 -18.20 -2.94
N ALA A 158 1.36 -18.00 -4.08
CA ALA A 158 0.21 -17.14 -4.27
C ALA A 158 -1.01 -17.93 -4.74
N LEU A 159 -2.13 -17.76 -4.07
CA LEU A 159 -3.43 -18.23 -4.52
C LEU A 159 -4.06 -17.16 -5.42
N VAL A 160 -4.36 -17.53 -6.67
CA VAL A 160 -5.08 -16.67 -7.63
C VAL A 160 -6.52 -17.14 -7.75
N LEU A 161 -7.46 -16.22 -7.61
CA LEU A 161 -8.90 -16.46 -7.70
C LEU A 161 -9.54 -15.50 -8.71
N THR A 162 -10.27 -16.03 -9.69
CA THR A 162 -10.91 -15.22 -10.73
C THR A 162 -12.12 -15.92 -11.35
N ARG A 163 -13.00 -15.16 -11.99
CA ARG A 163 -13.98 -15.65 -12.96
C ARG A 163 -13.57 -15.35 -14.42
N GLY A 164 -12.28 -15.17 -14.65
CA GLY A 164 -11.70 -15.03 -15.98
C GLY A 164 -11.52 -16.38 -16.70
N SER A 165 -10.93 -16.34 -17.89
CA SER A 165 -10.65 -17.52 -18.70
C SER A 165 -9.51 -18.39 -18.15
N GLY A 166 -8.53 -17.76 -17.46
CA GLY A 166 -7.36 -18.37 -16.85
C GLY A 166 -6.90 -17.61 -15.62
N THR A 167 -5.89 -18.15 -14.93
CA THR A 167 -5.30 -17.58 -13.70
C THR A 167 -3.94 -16.95 -13.93
N ASP A 168 -3.41 -17.03 -15.15
CA ASP A 168 -2.20 -16.32 -15.55
C ASP A 168 -2.46 -14.81 -15.66
N HIS A 169 -1.39 -14.01 -15.61
CA HIS A 169 -1.50 -12.55 -15.61
C HIS A 169 -2.18 -12.00 -16.87
N ALA A 170 -1.89 -12.56 -18.04
CA ALA A 170 -2.50 -12.12 -19.30
C ALA A 170 -4.02 -12.37 -19.30
N SER A 171 -4.46 -13.54 -18.80
CA SER A 171 -5.87 -13.85 -18.62
C SER A 171 -6.56 -12.91 -17.64
N LEU A 172 -5.91 -12.52 -16.52
CA LEU A 172 -6.47 -11.57 -15.57
C LEU A 172 -6.62 -10.16 -16.19
N LEU A 173 -5.62 -9.69 -16.90
CA LEU A 173 -5.67 -8.37 -17.57
C LEU A 173 -6.82 -8.29 -18.58
N THR A 174 -7.08 -9.37 -19.31
CA THR A 174 -8.17 -9.42 -20.32
C THR A 174 -9.57 -9.40 -19.70
N THR A 175 -9.71 -9.65 -18.39
CA THR A 175 -11.02 -9.59 -17.73
C THR A 175 -11.59 -8.18 -17.65
N GLY A 176 -10.76 -7.15 -17.74
CA GLY A 176 -11.12 -5.75 -17.46
C GLY A 176 -11.51 -5.50 -15.99
N ARG A 177 -11.32 -6.47 -15.10
CA ARG A 177 -11.59 -6.35 -13.65
C ARG A 177 -10.34 -5.91 -12.91
N PRO A 178 -10.46 -5.03 -11.90
CA PRO A 178 -9.30 -4.70 -11.08
C PRO A 178 -8.84 -5.93 -10.29
N THR A 179 -7.52 -6.11 -10.21
CA THR A 179 -6.89 -7.14 -9.39
C THR A 179 -6.58 -6.57 -8.01
N VAL A 180 -6.95 -7.31 -6.96
CA VAL A 180 -6.59 -7.04 -5.57
C VAL A 180 -5.49 -8.01 -5.15
N LEU A 181 -4.40 -7.48 -4.62
CA LEU A 181 -3.34 -8.26 -3.99
C LEU A 181 -3.46 -8.14 -2.46
N LEU A 182 -3.59 -9.28 -1.81
CA LEU A 182 -3.57 -9.42 -0.35
C LEU A 182 -2.32 -10.18 0.05
N PHE A 183 -1.53 -9.66 0.96
CA PHE A 183 -0.39 -10.41 1.50
C PHE A 183 -0.20 -10.13 2.99
N ALA A 184 0.40 -11.09 3.69
CA ALA A 184 0.56 -11.04 5.14
C ALA A 184 1.90 -11.63 5.59
N GLN A 185 2.13 -11.51 6.90
CA GLN A 185 3.25 -12.14 7.62
C GLN A 185 4.60 -11.83 6.96
N GLN A 186 4.86 -10.55 6.69
CA GLN A 186 6.16 -10.03 6.31
C GLN A 186 7.15 -10.16 7.48
N ARG A 187 6.64 -10.00 8.69
CA ARG A 187 7.31 -10.35 9.94
C ARG A 187 6.75 -11.67 10.44
N GLY A 188 7.63 -12.62 10.72
CA GLY A 188 7.21 -13.98 11.04
C GLY A 188 6.44 -14.11 12.36
N ASP A 189 6.61 -13.17 13.29
CA ASP A 189 5.90 -13.10 14.58
C ASP A 189 4.50 -12.43 14.49
N GLU A 190 4.00 -12.18 13.25
CA GLU A 190 2.69 -11.57 12.97
C GLU A 190 1.70 -12.59 12.36
N PRO A 191 1.21 -13.59 13.09
CA PRO A 191 0.42 -14.69 12.51
C PRO A 191 -1.02 -14.32 12.14
N ALA A 192 -1.63 -13.31 12.77
CA ALA A 192 -3.06 -13.06 12.62
C ALA A 192 -3.44 -12.66 11.18
N GLY A 193 -2.57 -11.92 10.48
CA GLY A 193 -2.76 -11.60 9.07
C GLY A 193 -2.78 -12.85 8.19
N SER A 194 -1.82 -13.77 8.40
CA SER A 194 -1.75 -15.05 7.68
C SER A 194 -3.00 -15.91 7.91
N GLU A 195 -3.39 -16.11 9.18
CA GLU A 195 -4.59 -16.87 9.52
C GLU A 195 -5.86 -16.21 8.94
N GLY A 196 -5.93 -14.88 8.98
CA GLY A 196 -7.03 -14.11 8.37
C GLY A 196 -7.12 -14.31 6.85
N LEU A 197 -5.98 -14.32 6.16
CA LEU A 197 -5.96 -14.59 4.71
C LEU A 197 -6.33 -16.03 4.36
N LEU A 198 -6.04 -17.01 5.21
CA LEU A 198 -6.54 -18.39 5.03
C LEU A 198 -8.07 -18.47 5.17
N VAL A 199 -8.66 -17.74 6.14
CA VAL A 199 -10.12 -17.61 6.25
C VAL A 199 -10.71 -16.98 4.98
N LEU A 200 -10.14 -15.84 4.54
CA LEU A 200 -10.61 -15.13 3.35
C LEU A 200 -10.47 -15.97 2.07
N ALA A 201 -9.39 -16.75 1.94
CA ALA A 201 -9.21 -17.68 0.83
C ALA A 201 -10.39 -18.67 0.75
N ARG A 202 -10.80 -19.25 1.87
CA ARG A 202 -11.97 -20.14 1.94
C ARG A 202 -13.28 -19.40 1.62
N GLU A 203 -13.50 -18.22 2.19
CA GLU A 203 -14.73 -17.44 1.96
C GLU A 203 -14.86 -16.97 0.50
N LEU A 204 -13.77 -16.65 -0.16
CA LEU A 204 -13.73 -16.33 -1.59
C LEU A 204 -13.90 -17.59 -2.45
N ALA A 205 -13.37 -18.72 -1.98
CA ALA A 205 -13.45 -19.98 -2.73
C ALA A 205 -14.87 -20.58 -2.70
N GLN A 206 -15.50 -20.67 -1.57
CA GLN A 206 -16.73 -21.44 -1.33
C GLN A 206 -17.70 -20.80 -0.35
N GLY A 207 -17.41 -19.60 0.13
CA GLY A 207 -18.23 -18.90 1.13
C GLY A 207 -18.93 -17.66 0.61
N LEU A 208 -19.26 -16.77 1.53
CA LEU A 208 -20.07 -15.57 1.27
C LEU A 208 -19.37 -14.51 0.40
N LEU A 209 -18.05 -14.55 0.28
CA LEU A 209 -17.29 -13.58 -0.51
C LEU A 209 -17.11 -14.00 -1.98
N GLN A 210 -17.49 -15.24 -2.36
CA GLN A 210 -17.35 -15.73 -3.73
C GLN A 210 -18.00 -14.81 -4.79
N PRO A 211 -19.18 -14.19 -4.57
CA PRO A 211 -19.79 -13.29 -5.55
C PRO A 211 -18.94 -12.06 -5.89
N LEU A 212 -18.01 -11.64 -5.02
CA LEU A 212 -17.10 -10.52 -5.31
C LEU A 212 -16.21 -10.80 -6.54
N LEU A 213 -15.89 -12.08 -6.80
CA LEU A 213 -15.10 -12.48 -7.96
C LEU A 213 -15.78 -12.21 -9.32
N GLU A 214 -17.07 -11.85 -9.33
CA GLU A 214 -17.74 -11.34 -10.53
C GLU A 214 -17.23 -9.96 -10.95
N ARG A 215 -16.70 -9.20 -9.99
CA ARG A 215 -16.31 -7.81 -10.16
C ARG A 215 -14.80 -7.58 -10.05
N ILE A 216 -14.07 -8.45 -9.33
CA ILE A 216 -12.65 -8.31 -9.05
C ILE A 216 -11.91 -9.63 -9.25
N ASN A 217 -10.61 -9.55 -9.51
CA ASN A 217 -9.68 -10.68 -9.38
C ASN A 217 -8.95 -10.56 -8.04
N VAL A 218 -8.62 -11.67 -7.39
CA VAL A 218 -7.93 -11.67 -6.10
C VAL A 218 -6.70 -12.56 -6.16
N VAL A 219 -5.58 -12.01 -5.68
CA VAL A 219 -4.30 -12.72 -5.51
C VAL A 219 -3.94 -12.67 -4.03
N ILE A 220 -3.66 -13.80 -3.41
CA ILE A 220 -3.41 -13.92 -1.96
C ILE A 220 -2.06 -14.56 -1.72
N VAL A 221 -1.18 -13.89 -0.99
CA VAL A 221 0.09 -14.41 -0.45
C VAL A 221 -0.02 -14.45 1.07
N PRO A 222 -0.47 -15.56 1.67
CA PRO A 222 -0.78 -15.58 3.10
C PRO A 222 0.46 -15.40 3.99
N ARG A 223 1.64 -15.79 3.50
CA ARG A 223 2.89 -15.74 4.27
C ARG A 223 4.05 -15.37 3.37
N LEU A 224 4.62 -14.18 3.62
CA LEU A 224 5.78 -13.71 2.87
C LEU A 224 7.11 -14.07 3.56
N ASN A 225 7.13 -14.27 4.89
CA ASN A 225 8.31 -14.64 5.67
C ASN A 225 8.15 -16.02 6.34
N PRO A 226 8.25 -17.13 5.57
CA PRO A 226 8.09 -18.47 6.15
C PRO A 226 9.25 -18.85 7.08
N ASP A 227 10.44 -18.27 6.90
CA ASP A 227 11.60 -18.54 7.74
C ASP A 227 11.44 -17.92 9.13
N GLY A 228 11.05 -16.66 9.22
CA GLY A 228 10.73 -15.99 10.47
C GLY A 228 9.52 -16.65 11.16
N ALA A 229 8.47 -16.98 10.37
CA ALA A 229 7.27 -17.64 10.90
C ALA A 229 7.57 -18.97 11.58
N SER A 230 8.48 -19.77 11.02
CA SER A 230 8.87 -21.07 11.60
C SER A 230 9.61 -20.95 12.94
N ARG A 231 10.20 -19.77 13.22
CA ARG A 231 10.92 -19.48 14.47
C ARG A 231 10.14 -18.55 15.42
N GLY A 232 9.02 -17.98 14.95
CA GLY A 232 8.29 -16.95 15.70
C GLY A 232 9.05 -15.63 15.81
N GLU A 233 9.90 -15.32 14.83
CA GLU A 233 10.75 -14.12 14.78
C GLU A 233 10.26 -13.14 13.72
N ALA A 234 10.42 -11.82 13.98
CA ALA A 234 10.01 -10.78 13.04
C ALA A 234 10.83 -10.82 11.75
N LEU A 235 12.16 -10.95 11.87
CA LEU A 235 13.10 -10.80 10.76
C LEU A 235 13.19 -12.05 9.88
N ALA A 236 13.61 -11.87 8.64
CA ALA A 236 13.99 -12.94 7.72
C ALA A 236 15.22 -13.71 8.24
N ALA A 237 15.57 -14.81 7.59
CA ALA A 237 16.69 -15.67 8.01
C ALA A 237 18.03 -14.93 8.07
N GLY A 238 18.27 -13.99 7.17
CA GLY A 238 19.48 -13.15 7.14
C GLY A 238 19.41 -11.89 8.01
N GLY A 239 18.38 -11.75 8.86
CA GLY A 239 18.25 -10.60 9.75
C GLY A 239 17.62 -9.34 9.13
N GLN A 240 17.13 -9.41 7.89
CA GLN A 240 16.45 -8.29 7.24
C GLN A 240 14.98 -8.20 7.64
N ASP A 241 14.44 -6.97 7.74
CA ASP A 241 13.01 -6.72 7.87
C ASP A 241 12.37 -6.63 6.47
N ILE A 242 11.65 -7.68 6.05
CA ILE A 242 10.99 -7.73 4.74
C ILE A 242 9.96 -6.58 4.59
N ALA A 243 9.32 -6.15 5.68
CA ALA A 243 8.36 -5.05 5.66
C ALA A 243 8.99 -3.69 5.29
N GLN A 244 10.32 -3.58 5.34
CA GLN A 244 11.10 -2.39 4.97
C GLN A 244 11.95 -2.59 3.70
N ASP A 245 11.71 -3.67 2.93
CA ASP A 245 12.53 -4.05 1.77
C ASP A 245 11.79 -3.91 0.42
N HIS A 246 10.75 -3.06 0.36
CA HIS A 246 9.89 -2.95 -0.85
C HIS A 246 10.44 -2.02 -1.94
N LEU A 247 11.48 -1.24 -1.69
CA LEU A 247 12.17 -0.44 -2.72
C LEU A 247 13.47 -1.10 -3.16
N ARG A 248 14.24 -1.62 -2.21
CA ARG A 248 15.58 -2.17 -2.46
C ARG A 248 15.55 -3.60 -3.01
N LEU A 249 14.58 -4.40 -2.53
CA LEU A 249 14.42 -5.80 -2.93
C LEU A 249 15.67 -6.65 -2.65
N ASP A 250 16.27 -6.50 -1.45
CA ASP A 250 17.46 -7.24 -1.07
C ASP A 250 17.15 -8.73 -0.80
N THR A 251 15.96 -9.00 -0.27
CA THR A 251 15.53 -10.36 0.09
C THR A 251 14.83 -11.07 -1.09
N PRO A 252 15.01 -12.38 -1.25
CA PRO A 252 14.31 -13.14 -2.28
C PRO A 252 12.78 -13.10 -2.11
N GLU A 253 12.30 -12.94 -0.89
CA GLU A 253 10.87 -12.77 -0.54
C GLU A 253 10.32 -11.47 -1.13
N ALA A 254 11.01 -10.34 -0.92
CA ALA A 254 10.61 -9.05 -1.48
C ALA A 254 10.69 -9.07 -3.01
N GLN A 255 11.72 -9.72 -3.59
CA GLN A 255 11.84 -9.91 -5.04
C GLN A 255 10.70 -10.75 -5.61
N ALA A 256 10.29 -11.81 -4.91
CA ALA A 256 9.17 -12.66 -5.33
C ALA A 256 7.87 -11.86 -5.38
N LEU A 257 7.58 -11.07 -4.33
CA LEU A 257 6.41 -10.19 -4.30
C LEU A 257 6.48 -9.12 -5.39
N ALA A 258 7.65 -8.50 -5.61
CA ALA A 258 7.82 -7.46 -6.63
C ALA A 258 7.54 -8.02 -8.05
N ARG A 259 8.02 -9.24 -8.37
CA ARG A 259 7.69 -9.93 -9.63
C ARG A 259 6.19 -10.17 -9.77
N LEU A 260 5.55 -10.65 -8.69
CA LEU A 260 4.10 -10.87 -8.68
C LEU A 260 3.32 -9.57 -8.95
N VAL A 261 3.72 -8.47 -8.30
CA VAL A 261 3.12 -7.14 -8.51
C VAL A 261 3.34 -6.66 -9.95
N ARG A 262 4.56 -6.79 -10.48
CA ARG A 262 4.89 -6.42 -11.86
C ARG A 262 4.01 -7.18 -12.87
N ASP A 263 3.86 -8.50 -12.67
CA ASP A 263 3.18 -9.37 -13.63
C ASP A 263 1.65 -9.22 -13.51
N TYR A 264 1.09 -9.22 -12.31
CA TYR A 264 -0.37 -9.16 -12.07
C TYR A 264 -0.95 -7.75 -11.97
N GLN A 265 -0.11 -6.72 -11.88
CA GLN A 265 -0.47 -5.31 -11.88
C GLN A 265 -1.69 -4.98 -10.99
N PRO A 266 -1.67 -5.29 -9.70
CA PRO A 266 -2.83 -5.06 -8.84
C PRO A 266 -3.16 -3.57 -8.77
N MET A 267 -4.46 -3.24 -8.81
CA MET A 267 -4.95 -1.87 -8.63
C MET A 267 -5.14 -1.53 -7.15
N VAL A 268 -5.35 -2.55 -6.32
CA VAL A 268 -5.49 -2.42 -4.87
C VAL A 268 -4.54 -3.40 -4.21
N VAL A 269 -3.77 -2.92 -3.25
CA VAL A 269 -2.79 -3.72 -2.49
C VAL A 269 -3.06 -3.58 -1.01
N VAL A 270 -3.19 -4.71 -0.31
CA VAL A 270 -3.39 -4.75 1.14
C VAL A 270 -2.27 -5.54 1.80
N SER A 271 -1.56 -4.90 2.70
CA SER A 271 -0.62 -5.52 3.63
C SER A 271 -1.34 -5.76 4.96
N ALA A 272 -1.43 -7.03 5.38
CA ALA A 272 -2.05 -7.45 6.63
C ALA A 272 -0.96 -7.80 7.66
N GLY A 273 -0.69 -6.88 8.56
CA GLY A 273 0.33 -7.00 9.61
C GLY A 273 -0.25 -6.99 11.02
N GLU A 274 0.66 -6.87 11.98
CA GLU A 274 0.30 -6.68 13.38
C GLU A 274 1.18 -5.61 14.02
N TYR A 275 0.58 -4.70 14.75
CA TYR A 275 1.35 -3.74 15.52
C TYR A 275 1.71 -4.30 16.91
N ARG A 276 2.89 -3.94 17.37
CA ARG A 276 3.42 -4.34 18.67
C ARG A 276 2.97 -3.39 19.77
N LEU A 277 2.53 -3.92 20.90
CA LEU A 277 2.32 -3.12 22.08
C LEU A 277 3.68 -2.62 22.61
N SER A 278 3.86 -1.32 22.61
CA SER A 278 5.13 -0.72 23.00
C SER A 278 5.12 -0.32 24.47
N GLY A 279 6.14 -0.78 25.21
CA GLY A 279 6.40 -0.35 26.58
C GLY A 279 6.64 1.17 26.74
N ALA A 280 6.95 1.86 25.64
CA ALA A 280 7.08 3.31 25.66
C ALA A 280 5.78 4.02 26.03
N TYR A 281 4.62 3.48 25.67
CA TYR A 281 3.32 4.11 25.99
C TYR A 281 3.01 4.13 27.49
N PRO A 282 3.09 3.02 28.25
CA PRO A 282 2.95 3.07 29.70
C PRO A 282 3.96 3.99 30.38
N GLN A 283 5.22 3.96 29.96
CA GLN A 283 6.30 4.75 30.58
C GLN A 283 6.15 6.24 30.32
N LYS A 284 5.83 6.65 29.10
CA LYS A 284 5.74 8.08 28.70
C LYS A 284 4.39 8.70 29.00
N PHE A 285 3.33 7.94 28.79
CA PHE A 285 1.97 8.44 28.78
C PHE A 285 1.10 7.84 29.88
N GLY A 286 1.64 6.87 30.66
CA GLY A 286 0.88 6.17 31.69
C GLY A 286 -0.37 5.51 31.11
N GLY A 287 -0.31 4.98 29.92
CA GLY A 287 -1.42 4.34 29.23
C GLY A 287 -0.98 3.21 28.30
N VAL A 288 -1.89 2.28 27.97
CA VAL A 288 -1.68 1.19 27.03
C VAL A 288 -2.44 1.50 25.74
N GLN A 289 -1.86 1.15 24.59
CA GLN A 289 -2.52 1.30 23.30
C GLN A 289 -3.89 0.60 23.28
N LYS A 290 -4.90 1.26 22.72
CA LYS A 290 -6.32 0.89 22.87
C LYS A 290 -6.91 0.13 21.68
N PHE A 291 -6.41 0.38 20.47
CA PHE A 291 -7.13 0.03 19.24
C PHE A 291 -6.95 -1.42 18.83
N ASP A 292 -7.98 -2.02 18.23
CA ASP A 292 -7.94 -3.36 17.63
C ASP A 292 -7.10 -3.39 16.37
N ALA A 293 -7.08 -2.28 15.62
CA ALA A 293 -6.27 -2.12 14.44
C ALA A 293 -5.66 -0.72 14.36
N LEU A 294 -4.51 -0.64 13.72
CA LEU A 294 -3.94 0.58 13.15
C LEU A 294 -3.96 0.47 11.63
N MET A 295 -4.15 1.57 10.93
CA MET A 295 -4.13 1.57 9.48
C MET A 295 -3.49 2.83 8.91
N GLN A 296 -2.92 2.71 7.70
CA GLN A 296 -2.49 3.85 6.91
C GLN A 296 -2.53 3.47 5.42
N TYR A 297 -2.97 4.41 4.56
CA TYR A 297 -2.80 4.30 3.11
C TYR A 297 -1.49 4.96 2.67
N ALA A 298 -1.14 4.85 1.38
CA ALA A 298 0.09 5.45 0.85
C ALA A 298 0.14 6.96 1.11
N THR A 299 1.24 7.41 1.72
CA THR A 299 1.54 8.82 2.02
C THR A 299 3.01 9.07 1.70
N THR A 300 3.32 9.29 0.43
CA THR A 300 4.70 9.48 -0.08
C THR A 300 4.72 10.62 -1.09
N PRO A 301 5.86 11.34 -1.25
CA PRO A 301 5.94 12.40 -2.24
C PRO A 301 5.66 11.89 -3.67
N ASN A 302 5.18 12.79 -4.52
CA ASN A 302 4.86 12.55 -5.92
C ASN A 302 3.76 11.49 -6.17
N LEU A 303 3.05 11.07 -5.14
CA LEU A 303 1.89 10.22 -5.30
C LEU A 303 0.78 10.99 -6.03
N PRO A 304 0.13 10.43 -7.07
CA PRO A 304 -1.04 11.05 -7.67
C PRO A 304 -2.13 11.31 -6.62
N GLU A 305 -2.65 12.55 -6.56
CA GLU A 305 -3.63 12.98 -5.54
C GLU A 305 -4.86 12.06 -5.47
N PHE A 306 -5.27 11.54 -6.62
CA PHE A 306 -6.41 10.63 -6.68
C PHE A 306 -6.21 9.36 -5.83
N LEU A 307 -4.99 8.82 -5.75
CA LEU A 307 -4.72 7.62 -4.94
C LEU A 307 -4.89 7.90 -3.45
N THR A 308 -4.45 9.08 -2.97
CA THR A 308 -4.66 9.50 -1.59
C THR A 308 -6.14 9.70 -1.29
N ARG A 309 -6.87 10.37 -2.20
CA ARG A 309 -8.31 10.57 -2.07
C ARG A 309 -9.07 9.26 -2.08
N ALA A 310 -8.75 8.34 -2.99
CA ALA A 310 -9.35 7.00 -3.03
C ALA A 310 -9.04 6.22 -1.73
N GLY A 311 -7.81 6.30 -1.22
CA GLY A 311 -7.41 5.70 0.05
C GLY A 311 -8.29 6.14 1.20
N GLU A 312 -8.58 7.43 1.31
CA GLU A 312 -9.46 7.98 2.35
C GLU A 312 -10.94 7.65 2.09
N GLU A 313 -11.50 8.04 0.93
CA GLU A 313 -12.93 8.01 0.69
C GLU A 313 -13.47 6.62 0.39
N TRP A 314 -12.73 5.82 -0.39
CA TRP A 314 -13.21 4.53 -0.87
C TRP A 314 -12.80 3.37 0.02
N TYR A 315 -11.75 3.54 0.84
CA TYR A 315 -11.23 2.45 1.66
C TYR A 315 -11.29 2.77 3.15
N ARG A 316 -10.65 3.84 3.62
CA ARG A 316 -10.59 4.12 5.06
C ARG A 316 -11.98 4.36 5.67
N ARG A 317 -12.80 5.23 5.11
CA ARG A 317 -14.12 5.54 5.66
C ARG A 317 -15.05 4.31 5.74
N PRO A 318 -15.22 3.49 4.69
CA PRO A 318 -15.98 2.24 4.78
C PRO A 318 -15.38 1.24 5.79
N LEU A 319 -14.05 1.14 5.86
CA LEU A 319 -13.35 0.27 6.79
C LEU A 319 -13.61 0.66 8.24
N LEU A 320 -13.54 1.95 8.58
CA LEU A 320 -13.93 2.48 9.90
C LEU A 320 -15.37 2.09 10.26
N ALA A 321 -16.31 2.26 9.35
CA ALA A 321 -17.71 1.91 9.55
C ALA A 321 -17.89 0.40 9.76
N SER A 322 -17.20 -0.43 8.97
CA SER A 322 -17.26 -1.89 9.05
C SER A 322 -16.73 -2.40 10.40
N LEU A 323 -15.54 -1.95 10.81
CA LEU A 323 -14.95 -2.34 12.09
C LEU A 323 -15.81 -1.89 13.27
N LYS A 324 -16.29 -0.64 13.26
CA LYS A 324 -17.18 -0.12 14.29
C LYS A 324 -18.48 -0.95 14.39
N GLY A 325 -19.05 -1.37 13.27
CA GLY A 325 -20.24 -2.24 13.22
C GLY A 325 -20.03 -3.61 13.89
N GLN A 326 -18.76 -4.06 13.99
CA GLN A 326 -18.37 -5.31 14.66
C GLN A 326 -17.83 -5.08 16.08
N GLY A 327 -17.97 -3.89 16.64
CA GLY A 327 -17.44 -3.55 17.97
C GLY A 327 -15.91 -3.53 18.03
N LEU A 328 -15.26 -3.27 16.89
CA LEU A 328 -13.81 -3.16 16.76
C LEU A 328 -13.40 -1.70 16.61
N SER A 329 -12.26 -1.35 17.17
CA SER A 329 -11.70 0.01 17.16
C SER A 329 -10.49 0.11 16.24
N ILE A 330 -10.32 1.27 15.58
CA ILE A 330 -9.22 1.50 14.65
C ILE A 330 -8.73 2.93 14.74
N GLU A 331 -7.43 3.13 14.52
CA GLU A 331 -6.77 4.43 14.50
C GLU A 331 -5.72 4.48 13.36
N TRP A 332 -5.16 5.65 13.13
CA TRP A 332 -4.01 5.82 12.26
C TRP A 332 -2.79 5.02 12.77
N SER A 333 -2.02 4.47 11.85
CA SER A 333 -0.75 3.82 12.19
C SER A 333 0.19 4.83 12.83
N HIS A 334 0.68 4.52 14.02
CA HIS A 334 1.53 5.41 14.81
C HIS A 334 2.44 4.66 15.76
N SER A 335 3.56 5.28 16.09
CA SER A 335 4.52 4.79 17.07
C SER A 335 5.09 5.92 17.93
N ALA A 336 5.58 5.59 19.11
CA ALA A 336 6.32 6.50 19.97
C ALA A 336 7.79 6.09 20.00
N SER A 337 8.69 7.08 20.10
CA SER A 337 10.12 6.84 20.31
C SER A 337 10.39 6.06 21.60
N SER A 338 11.46 5.28 21.67
CA SER A 338 11.96 4.69 22.92
C SER A 338 12.65 5.70 23.86
N ASP A 339 13.06 6.86 23.32
CA ASP A 339 13.63 7.95 24.14
C ASP A 339 12.56 8.53 25.07
N ALA A 340 12.77 8.46 26.38
CA ALA A 340 11.83 8.90 27.40
C ALA A 340 11.54 10.41 27.35
N SER A 341 12.49 11.21 26.87
CA SER A 341 12.36 12.68 26.77
C SER A 341 11.55 13.12 25.54
N ASP A 342 11.52 12.30 24.48
CA ASP A 342 10.77 12.58 23.25
C ASP A 342 9.32 12.12 23.40
N ARG A 343 8.39 13.05 23.55
CA ARG A 343 6.95 12.78 23.70
C ARG A 343 6.19 12.75 22.37
N THR A 344 6.89 12.87 21.26
CA THR A 344 6.28 12.84 19.93
C THR A 344 5.74 11.44 19.62
N VAL A 345 4.51 11.40 19.13
CA VAL A 345 3.89 10.22 18.52
C VAL A 345 3.83 10.46 17.02
N SER A 346 4.46 9.60 16.25
CA SER A 346 4.61 9.80 14.80
C SER A 346 3.81 8.77 14.03
N MET A 347 3.09 9.21 13.00
CA MET A 347 2.65 8.32 11.92
C MET A 347 3.85 7.74 11.18
N GLU A 348 3.65 6.65 10.45
CA GLU A 348 4.72 6.14 9.58
C GLU A 348 5.08 7.17 8.50
N GLY A 349 6.37 7.24 8.20
CA GLY A 349 6.93 8.25 7.33
C GLY A 349 6.64 8.04 5.82
N PRO A 350 7.07 9.04 5.03
CA PRO A 350 6.83 9.07 3.59
C PRO A 350 7.80 8.21 2.77
N GLU A 351 8.77 7.57 3.40
CA GLU A 351 9.80 6.80 2.72
C GLU A 351 9.18 5.57 2.00
N PRO A 352 9.57 5.29 0.74
CA PRO A 352 8.99 4.20 -0.04
C PRO A 352 9.64 2.83 0.23
N VAL A 353 10.19 2.65 1.42
CA VAL A 353 10.82 1.39 1.84
C VAL A 353 9.79 0.33 2.24
N ASN A 354 8.61 0.76 2.71
CA ASN A 354 7.50 -0.13 3.04
C ASN A 354 6.57 -0.37 1.83
N SER A 355 5.80 -1.47 1.88
CA SER A 355 4.88 -1.86 0.79
C SER A 355 3.87 -0.78 0.46
N ARG A 356 3.29 -0.15 1.45
CA ARG A 356 2.24 0.86 1.30
C ARG A 356 2.69 2.00 0.37
N ASN A 357 3.85 2.58 0.62
CA ASN A 357 4.38 3.68 -0.17
C ASN A 357 4.97 3.20 -1.51
N ALA A 358 5.70 2.07 -1.52
CA ALA A 358 6.27 1.50 -2.74
C ALA A 358 5.18 1.14 -3.77
N GLU A 359 4.11 0.48 -3.33
CA GLU A 359 3.01 0.11 -4.23
C GLU A 359 2.16 1.32 -4.65
N GLY A 360 2.05 2.34 -3.79
CA GLY A 360 1.46 3.63 -4.17
C GLY A 360 2.20 4.27 -5.34
N LEU A 361 3.54 4.26 -5.33
CA LEU A 361 4.37 4.77 -6.43
C LEU A 361 4.29 3.91 -7.71
N LYS A 362 3.69 2.72 -7.62
CA LYS A 362 3.32 1.87 -8.78
C LYS A 362 1.87 2.09 -9.24
N ASN A 363 1.27 3.20 -8.85
CA ASN A 363 -0.09 3.60 -9.21
C ASN A 363 -1.20 2.69 -8.65
N ALA A 364 -0.95 1.98 -7.55
CA ALA A 364 -1.95 1.22 -6.84
C ALA A 364 -2.51 1.98 -5.63
N VAL A 365 -3.79 1.79 -5.30
CA VAL A 365 -4.32 2.16 -3.98
C VAL A 365 -3.78 1.13 -2.98
N SER A 366 -2.88 1.56 -2.12
CA SER A 366 -2.20 0.67 -1.19
C SER A 366 -2.52 1.01 0.26
N VAL A 367 -2.88 0.00 1.05
CA VAL A 367 -3.32 0.11 2.44
C VAL A 367 -2.58 -0.90 3.30
N ALA A 368 -2.03 -0.44 4.42
CA ALA A 368 -1.54 -1.30 5.49
C ALA A 368 -2.57 -1.36 6.62
N ILE A 369 -2.84 -2.55 7.12
CA ILE A 369 -3.77 -2.83 8.22
C ILE A 369 -3.06 -3.72 9.22
N ASP A 370 -2.77 -3.18 10.40
CA ASP A 370 -2.05 -3.87 11.45
C ASP A 370 -2.98 -4.15 12.63
N SER A 371 -3.33 -5.42 12.86
CA SER A 371 -4.10 -5.79 14.04
C SER A 371 -3.25 -5.74 15.31
N ARG A 372 -3.90 -5.59 16.47
CA ARG A 372 -3.24 -5.53 17.77
C ARG A 372 -2.64 -6.89 18.11
N GLY A 373 -1.31 -7.10 17.99
CA GLY A 373 -0.92 -8.44 18.34
C GLY A 373 0.50 -8.91 18.21
N ALA A 374 1.38 -8.20 17.55
CA ALA A 374 2.78 -8.62 17.46
C ALA A 374 3.39 -8.84 18.86
N GLY A 375 3.94 -10.04 19.10
CA GLY A 375 4.50 -10.43 20.39
C GLY A 375 3.48 -10.92 21.44
N LEU A 376 2.19 -11.00 21.12
CA LEU A 376 1.15 -11.53 22.04
C LEU A 376 0.94 -13.05 21.91
N GLY A 377 1.73 -13.75 21.08
CA GLY A 377 1.53 -15.18 20.87
C GLY A 377 0.07 -15.49 20.49
N ARG A 378 -0.58 -16.38 21.25
CA ARG A 378 -1.98 -16.77 21.01
C ARG A 378 -3.02 -15.88 21.70
N LEU A 379 -2.57 -14.93 22.53
CA LEU A 379 -3.48 -14.07 23.27
C LEU A 379 -4.37 -13.27 22.31
N HIS A 380 -5.70 -13.32 22.52
CA HIS A 380 -6.74 -12.68 21.70
C HIS A 380 -6.70 -13.04 20.21
N ILE A 381 -6.12 -14.18 19.82
CA ILE A 381 -5.91 -14.49 18.39
C ILE A 381 -7.21 -14.49 17.57
N GLN A 382 -8.32 -15.00 18.11
CA GLN A 382 -9.62 -14.99 17.40
C GLN A 382 -10.10 -13.55 17.11
N ARG A 383 -9.89 -12.61 18.06
CA ARG A 383 -10.22 -11.18 17.86
C ARG A 383 -9.29 -10.52 16.85
N ARG A 384 -8.01 -10.82 16.89
CA ARG A 384 -7.00 -10.32 15.95
C ARG A 384 -7.31 -10.77 14.51
N VAL A 385 -7.63 -12.05 14.33
CA VAL A 385 -8.06 -12.61 13.04
C VAL A 385 -9.40 -12.00 12.59
N HIS A 386 -10.35 -11.83 13.51
CA HIS A 386 -11.63 -11.19 13.21
C HIS A 386 -11.44 -9.75 12.72
N THR A 387 -10.52 -9.02 13.32
CA THR A 387 -10.14 -7.67 12.88
C THR A 387 -9.63 -7.67 11.45
N GLN A 388 -8.68 -8.57 11.11
CA GLN A 388 -8.13 -8.68 9.77
C GLN A 388 -9.20 -9.10 8.74
N VAL A 389 -9.99 -10.12 9.05
CA VAL A 389 -11.07 -10.61 8.16
C VAL A 389 -12.09 -9.50 7.90
N THR A 390 -12.55 -8.80 8.93
CA THR A 390 -13.52 -7.71 8.81
C THR A 390 -12.97 -6.55 7.97
N ALA A 391 -11.75 -6.13 8.26
CA ALA A 391 -11.11 -5.02 7.57
C ALA A 391 -10.88 -5.33 6.08
N ILE A 392 -10.31 -6.49 5.76
CA ILE A 392 -10.01 -6.88 4.38
C ILE A 392 -11.31 -7.16 3.60
N THR A 393 -12.34 -7.73 4.23
CA THR A 393 -13.67 -7.88 3.61
C THR A 393 -14.25 -6.53 3.20
N SER A 394 -14.09 -5.49 4.03
CA SER A 394 -14.50 -4.12 3.68
C SER A 394 -13.73 -3.59 2.47
N VAL A 395 -12.42 -3.83 2.40
CA VAL A 395 -11.60 -3.43 1.23
C VAL A 395 -12.04 -4.15 -0.04
N LEU A 396 -12.26 -5.48 0.02
CA LEU A 396 -12.74 -6.27 -1.12
C LEU A 396 -14.11 -5.79 -1.60
N GLY A 397 -15.04 -5.54 -0.67
CA GLY A 397 -16.36 -5.01 -0.97
C GLY A 397 -16.31 -3.63 -1.63
N SER A 398 -15.50 -2.71 -1.09
CA SER A 398 -15.29 -1.38 -1.67
C SER A 398 -14.68 -1.46 -3.08
N THR A 399 -13.71 -2.36 -3.28
CA THR A 399 -13.09 -2.58 -4.58
C THR A 399 -14.10 -3.11 -5.60
N ALA A 400 -14.93 -4.08 -5.21
CA ALA A 400 -15.96 -4.64 -6.08
C ALA A 400 -17.02 -3.59 -6.44
N GLN A 401 -17.42 -2.73 -5.51
CA GLN A 401 -18.33 -1.62 -5.76
C GLN A 401 -17.75 -0.60 -6.75
N ARG A 402 -16.45 -0.34 -6.70
CA ARG A 402 -15.71 0.63 -7.52
C ARG A 402 -14.94 0.00 -8.67
N ALA A 403 -15.27 -1.24 -9.05
CA ALA A 403 -14.49 -2.02 -10.02
C ALA A 403 -14.35 -1.29 -11.37
N ARG A 404 -15.43 -0.66 -11.84
CA ARG A 404 -15.43 0.08 -13.11
C ARG A 404 -14.55 1.33 -13.06
N GLU A 405 -14.69 2.12 -12.00
CA GLU A 405 -13.90 3.33 -11.79
C GLU A 405 -12.40 3.00 -11.67
N LEU A 406 -12.06 1.96 -10.92
CA LEU A 406 -10.67 1.50 -10.76
C LEU A 406 -10.06 1.00 -12.07
N SER A 407 -10.81 0.28 -12.90
CA SER A 407 -10.33 -0.19 -14.21
C SER A 407 -10.06 0.96 -15.17
N GLN A 408 -10.82 2.05 -15.10
CA GLN A 408 -10.61 3.25 -15.92
C GLN A 408 -9.48 4.13 -15.37
N LEU A 409 -9.26 4.08 -14.07
CA LEU A 409 -8.29 4.92 -13.37
C LEU A 409 -6.85 4.56 -13.72
N ARG A 410 -6.49 3.28 -13.79
CA ARG A 410 -5.11 2.84 -14.04
C ARG A 410 -4.52 3.45 -15.32
N PRO A 411 -5.13 3.30 -16.51
CA PRO A 411 -4.57 3.89 -17.73
C PRO A 411 -4.45 5.41 -17.65
N TYR A 412 -5.37 6.07 -16.94
CA TYR A 412 -5.31 7.50 -16.71
C TYR A 412 -4.09 7.90 -15.89
N LEU A 413 -3.88 7.25 -14.72
CA LEU A 413 -2.74 7.52 -13.84
C LEU A 413 -1.39 7.23 -14.54
N GLU A 414 -1.30 6.12 -15.26
CA GLU A 414 -0.09 5.74 -16.01
C GLU A 414 0.27 6.79 -17.05
N LYS A 415 -0.72 7.29 -17.79
CA LYS A 415 -0.53 8.36 -18.77
C LYS A 415 -0.19 9.69 -18.11
N GLU A 416 -0.85 10.04 -17.00
CA GLU A 416 -0.57 11.26 -16.24
C GLU A 416 0.87 11.27 -15.75
N VAL A 417 1.30 10.20 -15.05
CA VAL A 417 2.66 10.09 -14.50
C VAL A 417 3.72 10.12 -15.60
N ALA A 418 3.53 9.36 -16.68
CA ALA A 418 4.45 9.34 -17.82
C ALA A 418 4.52 10.70 -18.54
N GLY A 419 3.42 11.42 -18.61
CA GLY A 419 3.33 12.74 -19.25
C GLY A 419 4.04 13.87 -18.51
N LEU A 420 4.47 13.64 -17.28
CA LEU A 420 5.22 14.62 -16.48
C LEU A 420 6.73 14.62 -16.76
N ALA A 421 7.27 13.68 -17.55
CA ALA A 421 8.69 13.66 -17.91
C ALA A 421 9.14 15.01 -18.47
N CYS A 422 10.30 15.52 -18.08
CA CYS A 422 10.85 16.83 -18.43
C CYS A 422 10.01 18.05 -17.98
N LYS A 423 8.95 17.87 -17.18
CA LYS A 423 8.00 18.94 -16.86
C LYS A 423 7.81 19.13 -15.35
N GLY A 424 7.65 20.38 -14.93
CA GLY A 424 7.34 20.73 -13.55
C GLY A 424 8.45 20.38 -12.58
N GLN A 425 8.06 20.12 -11.34
CA GLN A 425 8.97 19.77 -10.26
C GLN A 425 8.70 18.36 -9.74
N VAL A 426 9.69 17.79 -9.08
CA VAL A 426 9.61 16.56 -8.33
C VAL A 426 10.08 16.80 -6.90
N VAL A 427 9.32 16.32 -5.93
CA VAL A 427 9.70 16.36 -4.53
C VAL A 427 10.66 15.20 -4.26
N VAL A 428 11.86 15.52 -3.80
CA VAL A 428 12.92 14.54 -3.47
C VAL A 428 12.87 14.16 -2.01
N LEU A 429 12.64 15.16 -1.14
CA LEU A 429 12.57 14.97 0.30
C LEU A 429 11.32 15.63 0.85
N ALA A 430 10.55 14.86 1.58
CA ALA A 430 9.39 15.32 2.34
C ALA A 430 9.49 14.89 3.80
N ALA A 431 8.74 15.57 4.64
CA ALA A 431 8.63 15.26 6.06
C ALA A 431 7.16 15.28 6.49
N ASN A 432 6.87 14.53 7.55
CA ASN A 432 5.61 14.65 8.26
C ASN A 432 5.41 16.09 8.79
N THR A 433 4.18 16.46 9.04
CA THR A 433 3.82 17.79 9.53
C THR A 433 3.46 17.70 11.01
N PRO A 434 4.14 18.51 11.89
CA PRO A 434 3.79 18.57 13.30
C PRO A 434 2.37 19.07 13.52
N ALA A 435 1.66 18.44 14.45
CA ALA A 435 0.30 18.76 14.86
C ALA A 435 0.11 18.45 16.36
N GLN A 436 -1.04 18.81 16.92
CA GLN A 436 -1.49 18.36 18.24
C GLN A 436 -2.57 17.29 18.04
N TYR A 437 -2.56 16.26 18.86
CA TYR A 437 -3.51 15.17 18.75
C TYR A 437 -3.94 14.63 20.12
N ASP A 438 -5.23 14.35 20.27
CA ASP A 438 -5.80 13.73 21.45
C ASP A 438 -5.72 12.21 21.34
N LEU A 439 -4.58 11.64 21.74
CA LEU A 439 -4.32 10.21 21.68
C LEU A 439 -5.19 9.44 22.67
N GLN A 440 -5.89 8.44 22.17
CA GLN A 440 -6.74 7.55 22.97
C GLN A 440 -5.95 6.32 23.44
N LEU A 441 -5.88 6.12 24.74
CA LEU A 441 -5.22 4.99 25.38
C LEU A 441 -6.17 4.31 26.37
N LEU A 442 -5.73 3.25 27.01
CA LEU A 442 -6.35 2.62 28.17
C LEU A 442 -5.50 2.86 29.41
N ASP A 443 -6.14 3.10 30.53
CA ASP A 443 -5.46 3.07 31.82
C ASP A 443 -4.95 1.64 32.08
N PRO A 444 -3.66 1.46 32.42
CA PRO A 444 -3.06 0.13 32.52
C PRO A 444 -3.61 -0.71 33.68
N THR A 445 -4.19 -0.08 34.71
CA THR A 445 -4.70 -0.74 35.90
C THR A 445 -6.19 -1.06 35.78
N THR A 446 -6.97 -0.07 35.37
CA THR A 446 -8.44 -0.16 35.38
C THR A 446 -9.04 -0.52 34.02
N GLY A 447 -8.25 -0.41 32.94
CA GLY A 447 -8.74 -0.59 31.55
C GLY A 447 -9.69 0.53 31.08
N ALA A 448 -9.85 1.60 31.86
CA ALA A 448 -10.69 2.75 31.50
C ALA A 448 -10.08 3.54 30.34
N ASP A 449 -10.91 4.19 29.56
CA ASP A 449 -10.45 5.06 28.48
C ASP A 449 -9.72 6.28 29.03
N LYS A 450 -8.55 6.57 28.45
CA LYS A 450 -7.67 7.68 28.82
C LYS A 450 -7.32 8.48 27.56
N THR A 451 -7.56 9.79 27.59
CA THR A 451 -7.19 10.71 26.51
C THR A 451 -6.02 11.57 26.95
N ILE A 452 -5.00 11.69 26.11
CA ILE A 452 -3.85 12.55 26.34
C ILE A 452 -3.54 13.39 25.10
N ALA A 453 -3.27 14.68 25.32
CA ALA A 453 -2.72 15.53 24.27
C ALA A 453 -1.24 15.18 24.04
N VAL A 454 -0.86 14.93 22.81
CA VAL A 454 0.50 14.59 22.39
C VAL A 454 0.94 15.45 21.21
N ASP A 455 2.24 15.66 21.10
CA ASP A 455 2.84 16.15 19.88
C ASP A 455 2.74 15.05 18.82
N TRP A 456 2.03 15.36 17.72
CA TRP A 456 1.74 14.41 16.65
C TRP A 456 2.51 14.78 15.39
N ASP A 457 3.18 13.81 14.79
CA ASP A 457 3.91 13.97 13.54
C ASP A 457 3.10 13.31 12.41
N SER A 458 2.30 14.10 11.70
CA SER A 458 1.29 13.64 10.75
C SER A 458 1.85 13.40 9.36
N ALA A 459 1.61 12.20 8.80
CA ALA A 459 1.91 11.88 7.40
C ALA A 459 0.77 12.22 6.42
N LEU A 460 -0.37 12.74 6.90
CA LEU A 460 -1.54 13.03 6.06
C LEU A 460 -1.36 14.27 5.19
N ALA A 461 -0.53 15.22 5.64
CA ALA A 461 -0.14 16.38 4.86
C ALA A 461 1.38 16.50 4.94
N LEU A 462 2.06 16.04 3.89
CA LEU A 462 3.52 16.07 3.86
C LEU A 462 4.04 17.49 3.61
N ARG A 463 5.07 17.87 4.34
CA ARG A 463 5.81 19.10 4.14
C ARG A 463 6.98 18.84 3.19
N THR A 464 7.01 19.55 2.05
CA THR A 464 8.15 19.50 1.13
C THR A 464 9.40 20.09 1.80
N VAL A 465 10.47 19.32 1.85
CA VAL A 465 11.79 19.75 2.38
C VAL A 465 12.72 20.10 1.21
N SER A 466 12.73 19.28 0.15
CA SER A 466 13.52 19.51 -1.05
C SER A 466 12.73 19.13 -2.31
N SER A 467 12.81 19.99 -3.32
CA SER A 467 12.24 19.72 -4.64
C SER A 467 13.20 20.20 -5.73
N ARG A 468 13.05 19.62 -6.93
CA ARG A 468 13.89 19.91 -8.11
C ARG A 468 13.06 19.93 -9.37
N ILE A 469 13.54 20.60 -10.42
CA ILE A 469 12.97 20.45 -11.77
C ILE A 469 13.00 18.97 -12.14
N ARG A 470 11.89 18.44 -12.63
CA ARG A 470 11.80 17.02 -13.01
C ARG A 470 12.67 16.74 -14.25
N PRO A 471 13.59 15.75 -14.21
CA PRO A 471 14.39 15.39 -15.38
C PRO A 471 13.54 14.64 -16.43
N CYS A 472 14.09 14.45 -17.62
CA CYS A 472 13.53 13.57 -18.63
C CYS A 472 13.78 12.10 -18.33
N GLY A 473 14.85 11.80 -17.60
CA GLY A 473 15.25 10.48 -17.16
C GLY A 473 16.54 10.54 -16.34
N TYR A 474 17.08 9.38 -16.06
CA TYR A 474 18.36 9.21 -15.37
C TYR A 474 19.30 8.39 -16.22
N TRP A 475 20.55 8.80 -16.26
CA TRP A 475 21.65 7.98 -16.75
C TRP A 475 22.25 7.22 -15.57
N LEU A 476 22.63 5.96 -15.81
CA LEU A 476 23.34 5.11 -14.86
C LEU A 476 24.63 4.57 -15.52
N SER A 477 25.71 4.51 -14.75
CA SER A 477 26.97 3.91 -15.20
C SER A 477 26.81 2.43 -15.54
N GLY A 478 27.67 1.88 -16.38
CA GLY A 478 27.68 0.45 -16.71
C GLY A 478 27.93 -0.46 -15.48
N SER A 479 28.51 0.07 -14.40
CA SER A 479 28.71 -0.65 -13.14
C SER A 479 27.46 -0.76 -12.27
N SER A 480 26.37 -0.06 -12.64
CA SER A 480 25.10 0.00 -11.88
C SER A 480 24.15 -1.17 -12.16
N THR A 481 24.65 -2.28 -12.71
CA THR A 481 23.84 -3.49 -13.00
C THR A 481 22.97 -3.93 -11.83
N PRO A 482 23.40 -3.96 -10.55
CA PRO A 482 22.50 -4.33 -9.45
C PRO A 482 21.31 -3.38 -9.29
N ALA A 483 21.49 -2.08 -9.47
CA ALA A 483 20.41 -1.10 -9.43
C ALA A 483 19.43 -1.30 -10.61
N VAL A 484 19.95 -1.56 -11.80
CA VAL A 484 19.17 -1.86 -13.01
C VAL A 484 18.32 -3.11 -12.81
N GLU A 485 18.87 -4.18 -12.25
CA GLU A 485 18.13 -5.41 -11.94
C GLU A 485 16.96 -5.15 -10.99
N ARG A 486 17.17 -4.33 -9.94
CA ARG A 486 16.08 -3.96 -9.01
C ARG A 486 14.99 -3.14 -9.69
N LEU A 487 15.36 -2.15 -10.51
CA LEU A 487 14.39 -1.37 -11.29
C LEU A 487 13.55 -2.29 -12.20
N ARG A 488 14.18 -3.23 -12.88
CA ARG A 488 13.49 -4.19 -13.76
C ARG A 488 12.58 -5.16 -12.98
N LEU A 489 12.97 -5.59 -11.79
CA LEU A 489 12.09 -6.39 -10.91
C LEU A 489 10.82 -5.61 -10.54
N HIS A 490 10.92 -4.29 -10.36
CA HIS A 490 9.74 -3.44 -10.17
C HIS A 490 8.88 -3.27 -11.43
N GLY A 491 9.41 -3.58 -12.60
CA GLY A 491 8.74 -3.34 -13.90
C GLY A 491 9.12 -2.01 -14.55
N VAL A 492 10.18 -1.35 -14.06
CA VAL A 492 10.71 -0.12 -14.68
C VAL A 492 11.39 -0.45 -16.00
N LYS A 493 11.03 0.31 -17.03
CA LYS A 493 11.70 0.27 -18.33
C LYS A 493 13.10 0.87 -18.22
N VAL A 494 14.11 0.09 -18.57
CA VAL A 494 15.51 0.50 -18.61
C VAL A 494 16.06 0.24 -20.01
N LEU A 495 16.77 1.22 -20.56
CA LEU A 495 17.38 1.16 -21.87
C LEU A 495 18.90 1.08 -21.76
N GLU A 496 19.54 0.18 -22.50
CA GLU A 496 21.00 0.12 -22.61
C GLU A 496 21.45 1.06 -23.73
N VAL A 497 22.49 1.85 -23.46
CA VAL A 497 23.16 2.70 -24.45
C VAL A 497 24.03 1.84 -25.38
N ILE A 498 23.73 1.85 -26.68
CA ILE A 498 24.44 1.04 -27.68
C ILE A 498 25.66 1.79 -28.22
N GLU A 499 25.49 3.08 -28.52
CA GLU A 499 26.55 3.94 -29.06
C GLU A 499 26.88 5.03 -28.06
N PRO A 500 28.19 5.33 -27.84
CA PRO A 500 28.58 6.42 -26.95
C PRO A 500 27.93 7.74 -27.35
N SER A 501 27.47 8.50 -26.37
CA SER A 501 26.79 9.78 -26.58
C SER A 501 27.07 10.74 -25.44
N ALA A 502 26.86 12.02 -25.70
CA ALA A 502 26.91 13.08 -24.71
C ALA A 502 25.48 13.55 -24.37
N LEU A 503 25.12 13.55 -23.10
CA LEU A 503 23.78 13.93 -22.63
C LEU A 503 23.85 15.24 -21.85
N LEU A 504 22.90 16.14 -22.09
CA LEU A 504 22.74 17.32 -21.23
C LEU A 504 22.13 16.89 -19.90
N GLY A 505 22.84 17.10 -18.79
CA GLY A 505 22.40 16.63 -17.50
C GLY A 505 22.77 17.52 -16.32
N ASP A 506 22.29 17.12 -15.14
CA ASP A 506 22.75 17.62 -13.86
C ASP A 506 23.49 16.49 -13.15
N LEU A 507 24.74 16.75 -12.82
CA LEU A 507 25.64 15.89 -12.06
C LEU A 507 25.50 16.19 -10.58
N TYR A 508 25.59 15.16 -9.74
CA TYR A 508 25.56 15.31 -8.29
C TYR A 508 26.97 15.56 -7.73
N ARG A 509 27.06 16.47 -6.78
CA ARG A 509 28.25 16.74 -5.98
C ARG A 509 27.87 16.72 -4.51
N GLU A 510 28.75 16.23 -3.65
CA GLU A 510 28.55 16.34 -2.22
C GLU A 510 28.40 17.80 -1.79
N ALA A 511 27.45 18.06 -0.94
CA ALA A 511 27.22 19.37 -0.33
C ALA A 511 27.42 19.28 1.20
N PRO A 512 27.85 20.37 1.87
CA PRO A 512 27.90 20.41 3.31
C PRO A 512 26.50 20.14 3.90
N ARG A 513 26.41 19.26 4.89
CA ARG A 513 25.14 18.88 5.53
C ARG A 513 24.63 20.01 6.43
N PRO A 514 23.48 20.62 6.14
CA PRO A 514 22.77 21.37 7.17
C PRO A 514 22.29 20.38 8.25
N ALA A 515 22.38 20.76 9.52
CA ALA A 515 21.92 19.95 10.63
C ALA A 515 20.38 19.81 10.58
N ILE A 516 19.87 18.87 9.79
CA ILE A 516 18.42 18.61 9.70
C ILE A 516 18.05 17.54 10.72
N ALA A 517 17.07 17.84 11.58
CA ALA A 517 16.58 16.99 12.67
C ALA A 517 15.94 15.64 12.24
N GLN A 518 15.94 15.29 10.93
CA GLN A 518 15.32 14.07 10.42
C GLN A 518 16.14 12.80 10.60
N SER A 519 17.46 12.90 10.83
CA SER A 519 18.34 11.73 10.96
C SER A 519 17.89 10.78 12.08
N GLY A 520 17.37 11.32 13.18
CA GLY A 520 16.91 10.51 14.32
C GLY A 520 15.66 9.68 14.00
N ARG A 521 14.68 10.20 13.24
CA ARG A 521 13.47 9.46 12.85
C ARG A 521 13.80 8.34 11.86
N LEU A 522 14.56 8.66 10.81
CA LEU A 522 14.98 7.68 9.80
C LEU A 522 15.77 6.53 10.42
N ALA A 523 16.70 6.83 11.32
CA ALA A 523 17.46 5.82 12.04
C ALA A 523 16.58 4.91 12.89
N ARG A 524 15.55 5.47 13.56
CA ARG A 524 14.58 4.67 14.34
C ARG A 524 13.74 3.72 13.47
N GLN A 525 13.51 4.10 12.22
CA GLN A 525 12.76 3.29 11.26
C GLN A 525 13.65 2.36 10.42
N GLY A 526 14.98 2.35 10.68
CA GLY A 526 15.92 1.54 9.90
C GLY A 526 16.11 2.02 8.46
N VAL A 527 15.72 3.27 8.17
CA VAL A 527 15.84 3.85 6.82
C VAL A 527 17.16 4.58 6.67
N ALA A 528 17.93 4.20 5.66
CA ALA A 528 19.19 4.87 5.33
C ALA A 528 18.95 6.30 4.84
N ALA A 529 19.61 7.27 5.46
CA ALA A 529 19.61 8.65 4.99
C ALA A 529 20.58 8.78 3.80
N GLY A 530 20.14 9.48 2.74
CA GLY A 530 21.02 9.84 1.62
C GLY A 530 22.02 10.94 1.99
N PRO A 531 23.09 11.15 1.18
CA PRO A 531 23.99 12.29 1.32
C PRO A 531 23.29 13.59 0.91
N ASP A 532 23.72 14.71 1.46
CA ASP A 532 23.32 16.01 0.92
C ASP A 532 24.06 16.28 -0.38
N VAL A 533 23.36 16.70 -1.41
CA VAL A 533 23.92 16.91 -2.74
C VAL A 533 23.54 18.26 -3.35
N ALA A 534 24.48 18.83 -4.08
CA ALA A 534 24.28 19.95 -4.99
C ALA A 534 24.26 19.46 -6.45
N LEU A 535 23.53 20.16 -7.30
CA LEU A 535 23.46 19.87 -8.74
C LEU A 535 24.39 20.79 -9.52
N VAL A 536 25.15 20.23 -10.44
CA VAL A 536 26.01 20.96 -11.37
C VAL A 536 25.59 20.62 -12.79
N ARG A 537 25.12 21.61 -13.53
CA ARG A 537 24.76 21.44 -14.95
C ARG A 537 26.02 21.14 -15.77
N GLY A 538 25.93 20.12 -16.63
CA GLY A 538 27.06 19.72 -17.45
C GLY A 538 26.69 18.69 -18.51
N VAL A 539 27.72 18.18 -19.14
CA VAL A 539 27.63 17.07 -20.09
C VAL A 539 27.87 15.77 -19.33
N VAL A 540 27.01 14.80 -19.51
CA VAL A 540 27.13 13.44 -19.01
C VAL A 540 27.65 12.58 -20.17
N ASP A 541 28.84 12.04 -20.04
CA ASP A 541 29.37 11.05 -20.97
C ASP A 541 28.64 9.73 -20.78
N ALA A 542 27.90 9.29 -21.77
CA ALA A 542 27.16 8.04 -21.76
C ALA A 542 27.84 7.02 -22.69
N PRO A 543 28.81 6.23 -22.18
CA PRO A 543 29.47 5.20 -22.96
C PRO A 543 28.50 4.07 -23.32
N ALA A 544 28.84 3.28 -24.35
CA ALA A 544 28.15 2.04 -24.64
C ALA A 544 28.12 1.12 -23.40
N LYS A 545 27.03 0.39 -23.20
CA LYS A 545 26.75 -0.45 -22.00
C LYS A 545 26.50 0.34 -20.71
N SER A 546 26.34 1.66 -20.76
CA SER A 546 25.66 2.41 -19.70
C SER A 546 24.14 2.33 -19.90
N PHE A 547 23.37 2.88 -18.95
CA PHE A 547 21.92 2.73 -19.00
C PHE A 547 21.20 4.09 -18.97
N TYR A 548 20.06 4.14 -19.61
CA TYR A 548 19.12 5.26 -19.53
C TYR A 548 17.77 4.79 -19.01
N VAL A 549 17.26 5.47 -17.98
CA VAL A 549 15.95 5.19 -17.37
C VAL A 549 15.03 6.37 -17.65
N PRO A 550 14.16 6.29 -18.67
CA PRO A 550 13.25 7.38 -19.02
C PRO A 550 12.19 7.59 -17.93
N LEU A 551 11.79 8.85 -17.70
CA LEU A 551 10.63 9.16 -16.87
C LEU A 551 9.31 9.22 -17.66
N SER A 552 9.35 9.07 -18.99
CA SER A 552 8.16 8.91 -19.83
C SER A 552 7.59 7.49 -19.74
N GLN A 553 7.37 7.01 -18.50
CA GLN A 553 6.86 5.67 -18.18
C GLN A 553 5.97 5.70 -16.94
N PRO A 554 5.08 4.70 -16.73
CA PRO A 554 4.14 4.67 -15.61
C PRO A 554 4.78 4.69 -14.23
N LEU A 555 5.99 4.14 -14.08
CA LEU A 555 6.70 4.01 -12.81
C LEU A 555 7.69 5.16 -12.54
N ALA A 556 7.54 6.30 -13.23
CA ALA A 556 8.47 7.42 -13.11
C ALA A 556 8.66 7.92 -11.67
N ASN A 557 7.62 7.93 -10.86
CA ASN A 557 7.71 8.39 -9.47
C ASN A 557 8.49 7.40 -8.57
N LEU A 558 8.40 6.09 -8.84
CA LEU A 558 9.26 5.08 -8.19
C LEU A 558 10.73 5.26 -8.60
N VAL A 559 10.98 5.52 -9.89
CA VAL A 559 12.34 5.79 -10.40
C VAL A 559 12.96 6.98 -9.68
N VAL A 560 12.22 8.07 -9.50
CA VAL A 560 12.68 9.23 -8.73
C VAL A 560 13.06 8.85 -7.30
N ALA A 561 12.18 8.14 -6.60
CA ALA A 561 12.43 7.70 -5.22
C ALA A 561 13.66 6.78 -5.09
N ALA A 562 13.92 5.95 -6.11
CA ALA A 562 15.07 5.05 -6.15
C ALA A 562 16.37 5.76 -6.50
N LEU A 563 16.36 6.73 -7.44
CA LEU A 563 17.58 7.25 -8.07
C LEU A 563 18.01 8.65 -7.62
N GLU A 564 17.16 9.42 -6.92
CA GLU A 564 17.61 10.68 -6.30
C GLU A 564 18.49 10.36 -5.09
N PRO A 565 19.79 10.73 -5.09
CA PRO A 565 20.76 10.26 -4.10
C PRO A 565 20.44 10.63 -2.66
N ASP A 566 19.88 11.81 -2.44
CA ASP A 566 19.53 12.34 -1.11
C ASP A 566 18.13 11.90 -0.63
N ALA A 567 17.37 11.19 -1.46
CA ALA A 567 16.11 10.59 -1.01
C ALA A 567 16.39 9.47 0.01
N PRO A 568 15.68 9.46 1.17
CA PRO A 568 15.83 8.40 2.15
C PRO A 568 15.46 7.03 1.57
N GLY A 569 16.33 6.04 1.83
CA GLY A 569 16.15 4.69 1.31
C GLY A 569 16.45 4.52 -0.19
N SER A 570 16.96 5.58 -0.87
CA SER A 570 17.36 5.52 -2.28
C SER A 570 18.45 4.47 -2.53
N TYR A 571 18.69 4.15 -3.78
CA TYR A 571 19.70 3.18 -4.18
C TYR A 571 21.13 3.61 -3.83
N LEU A 572 21.40 4.92 -3.78
CA LEU A 572 22.67 5.41 -3.25
C LEU A 572 22.71 5.30 -1.72
N ALA A 573 21.69 5.77 -1.02
CA ALA A 573 21.61 5.66 0.44
C ALA A 573 21.73 4.21 0.92
N SER A 574 21.21 3.25 0.17
CA SER A 574 21.24 1.82 0.44
C SER A 574 22.43 1.07 -0.19
N ARG A 575 23.37 1.78 -0.83
CA ARG A 575 24.59 1.24 -1.44
C ARG A 575 24.39 0.28 -2.62
N LEU A 576 23.23 0.31 -3.28
CA LEU A 576 23.04 -0.35 -4.58
C LEU A 576 23.77 0.41 -5.69
N LEU A 577 23.86 1.73 -5.59
CA LEU A 577 24.79 2.58 -6.33
C LEU A 577 26.01 2.84 -5.45
N LYS A 578 27.22 2.79 -6.04
CA LYS A 578 28.48 2.88 -5.31
C LYS A 578 28.88 4.32 -4.99
N GLY A 579 28.46 5.28 -5.83
CA GLY A 579 28.83 6.67 -5.67
C GLY A 579 27.97 7.62 -6.51
N LEU A 580 28.11 8.91 -6.25
CA LEU A 580 27.39 9.97 -7.00
C LEU A 580 27.70 9.99 -8.49
N GLY A 581 28.87 9.49 -8.90
CA GLY A 581 29.26 9.37 -10.32
C GLY A 581 28.53 8.25 -11.07
N ASP A 582 27.80 7.37 -10.37
CA ASP A 582 27.07 6.27 -11.00
C ASP A 582 25.69 6.69 -11.51
N VAL A 583 25.24 7.88 -11.16
CA VAL A 583 23.91 8.39 -11.53
C VAL A 583 23.97 9.86 -11.92
N ALA A 584 23.23 10.25 -12.96
CA ALA A 584 23.05 11.64 -13.35
C ALA A 584 21.61 11.86 -13.84
N ARG A 585 21.11 13.08 -13.68
CA ARG A 585 19.81 13.52 -14.18
C ARG A 585 19.94 13.95 -15.64
N VAL A 586 19.15 13.40 -16.54
CA VAL A 586 19.12 13.79 -17.96
C VAL A 586 18.03 14.83 -18.15
N MET A 587 18.40 16.05 -18.57
CA MET A 587 17.54 17.23 -18.54
C MET A 587 16.90 17.58 -19.90
N ALA A 588 17.22 16.82 -20.94
CA ALA A 588 16.61 16.92 -22.26
C ALA A 588 16.33 15.50 -22.77
N GLU A 589 15.35 15.33 -23.64
CA GLU A 589 15.12 14.03 -24.28
C GLU A 589 16.38 13.64 -25.07
N PRO A 590 16.98 12.48 -24.74
CA PRO A 590 18.24 12.10 -25.38
C PRO A 590 18.00 11.58 -26.80
N THR A 591 18.91 11.95 -27.71
CA THR A 591 18.95 11.41 -29.09
C THR A 591 19.90 10.20 -29.21
N VAL A 592 20.18 9.53 -28.10
CA VAL A 592 21.10 8.41 -28.01
C VAL A 592 20.46 7.12 -28.55
N LYS A 593 21.24 6.31 -29.26
CA LYS A 593 20.81 4.97 -29.66
C LYS A 593 20.79 4.04 -28.46
N THR A 594 19.62 3.54 -28.17
CA THR A 594 19.39 2.63 -27.06
C THR A 594 18.62 1.38 -27.51
N GLN A 595 18.78 0.30 -26.76
CA GLN A 595 17.92 -0.87 -26.84
C GLN A 595 17.27 -1.17 -25.49
N GLU A 596 16.05 -1.69 -25.50
CA GLU A 596 15.39 -2.15 -24.30
C GLU A 596 16.05 -3.44 -23.80
N LEU A 597 16.33 -3.50 -22.51
CA LEU A 597 16.82 -4.73 -21.90
C LEU A 597 15.67 -5.78 -21.87
N PRO A 598 15.97 -7.05 -22.24
CA PRO A 598 14.96 -8.11 -22.33
C PRO A 598 14.31 -8.45 -20.99
#